data_b3ce0391897a53de6f1b5f35da56cf63
#
_entry.id   b3ce0391897a53de6f1b5f35da56cf63
#
_cell.length_a   1.000
_cell.length_b   1.000
_cell.length_c   1.000
_cell.angle_alpha   90.00
_cell.angle_beta   90.00
_cell.angle_gamma   90.00
#
_symmetry.space_group_name_H-M   'P 1'
#
loop_
_entity.id
_entity.type
_entity.pdbx_description
1 polymer ?
#
loop_
_entity_poly.entity_id
_entity_poly.type
_entity_poly.pdbx_seq_one_letter_code
_entity_poly.pdbx_strand_id
1 'polypeptide(L)'
;MKTNSWKITFMALAMATAMTGCNQNNELGTPAPSSEEDVLNVVVTANNFVSSDATSRVSETDYTTTFEEGDAIGVFVVRDGEALISNMKMTLGADRTTWAGENGAKLYYYKDADYIAYSPYTEGLSVTSETEIISHFTTKLQGSTGQSTLADYQAADLMTASIAAAEVTRGQNINFKFAHQMSMIEIKVPIRAYTTTGGYEYSAPLGLKVTMAEESATGEEFSLCTFGKETTGDAGSEVTKGIYRCIVAPSETALNVEGEFLDGSVSVYFPATGGVALSVTPKAGEYKGIDVKYTYTGYTATRDLQVGDYYYADGSICPNDMASIPGDGCVGVIFSTETSVTDQANNWSHGYVIALNNTGVSNIKWKNVATADDGYDIFDIVTTDNDAKDASFQKLIDHLDGYTSSRKITDNSDEITHPAFCTY
;
A
#
# COMPACT_ATOMS: atom_id res chain seq x y z
N MET A 1 27.48 35.34 51.29
CA MET A 1 28.12 35.99 50.14
C MET A 1 27.11 36.10 49.01
N LYS A 2 27.00 37.29 48.46
CA LYS A 2 25.88 37.83 47.69
C LYS A 2 25.58 37.07 46.38
N THR A 3 24.33 36.70 46.19
CA THR A 3 23.69 36.30 44.94
C THR A 3 23.33 37.55 44.16
N ASN A 4 23.74 37.64 42.90
CA ASN A 4 23.22 38.64 41.95
C ASN A 4 22.31 37.96 40.91
N SER A 5 21.03 38.24 41.04
CA SER A 5 19.99 37.98 40.07
C SER A 5 19.97 39.09 39.01
N TRP A 6 20.09 38.75 37.73
CA TRP A 6 19.98 39.70 36.63
C TRP A 6 18.66 39.48 35.89
N LYS A 7 17.74 40.40 36.09
CA LYS A 7 16.47 40.48 35.35
C LYS A 7 16.71 41.26 34.06
N ILE A 8 16.47 40.64 32.92
CA ILE A 8 16.46 41.33 31.63
C ILE A 8 15.01 41.69 31.30
N THR A 9 14.75 42.99 31.27
CA THR A 9 13.47 43.57 30.88
C THR A 9 13.49 43.81 29.37
N PHE A 10 12.60 43.16 28.62
CA PHE A 10 12.38 43.49 27.20
C PHE A 10 11.43 44.68 27.10
N MET A 11 11.92 45.75 26.56
CA MET A 11 11.18 46.96 26.25
C MET A 11 10.70 46.87 24.80
N ALA A 12 9.41 46.78 24.59
CA ALA A 12 8.76 46.83 23.27
C ALA A 12 8.79 48.29 22.77
N LEU A 13 9.46 48.51 21.65
CA LEU A 13 9.47 49.80 20.94
C LEU A 13 8.57 49.65 19.70
N ALA A 14 7.39 50.20 19.76
CA ALA A 14 6.51 50.37 18.61
C ALA A 14 6.97 51.61 17.82
N MET A 15 7.50 51.40 16.59
CA MET A 15 7.66 52.47 15.61
C MET A 15 6.64 52.32 14.50
N ALA A 16 5.62 53.18 14.54
CA ALA A 16 4.78 53.47 13.40
C ALA A 16 5.50 54.46 12.50
N THR A 17 5.89 54.01 11.29
CA THR A 17 6.29 54.93 10.22
C THR A 17 5.29 54.81 9.10
N ALA A 18 4.40 55.80 9.01
CA ALA A 18 3.66 56.10 7.80
C ALA A 18 4.63 56.61 6.74
N MET A 19 4.84 55.91 5.66
CA MET A 19 5.42 56.44 4.44
C MET A 19 4.40 56.37 3.31
N THR A 20 3.79 57.52 3.07
CA THR A 20 3.17 57.83 1.79
C THR A 20 4.27 58.03 0.76
N GLY A 21 4.42 57.10 -0.16
CA GLY A 21 5.28 57.21 -1.30
C GLY A 21 4.55 56.74 -2.55
N CYS A 22 3.95 57.66 -3.27
CA CYS A 22 3.57 57.42 -4.66
C CYS A 22 4.83 57.17 -5.48
N ASN A 23 5.00 55.96 -5.99
CA ASN A 23 5.88 55.76 -7.13
C ASN A 23 5.10 54.97 -8.19
N GLN A 24 4.74 55.72 -9.24
CA GLN A 24 4.25 55.12 -10.48
C GLN A 24 5.44 54.48 -11.18
N ASN A 25 5.50 53.19 -11.22
CA ASN A 25 6.13 52.46 -12.29
C ASN A 25 5.22 51.27 -12.65
N ASN A 26 4.72 51.39 -13.87
CA ASN A 26 3.98 50.36 -14.57
C ASN A 26 4.81 49.06 -14.63
N GLU A 27 4.49 48.09 -13.82
CA GLU A 27 4.57 46.71 -14.22
C GLU A 27 3.25 46.05 -13.79
N LEU A 28 2.56 45.55 -14.80
CA LEU A 28 1.27 44.88 -14.69
C LEU A 28 1.43 43.54 -13.96
N GLY A 29 1.68 43.61 -12.70
CA GLY A 29 1.38 42.47 -11.79
C GLY A 29 -0.13 42.44 -11.65
N THR A 30 -0.80 41.52 -12.32
CA THR A 30 -2.20 41.21 -12.01
C THR A 30 -2.30 40.91 -10.52
N PRO A 31 -3.14 41.62 -9.74
CA PRO A 31 -3.32 41.32 -8.32
C PRO A 31 -3.64 39.84 -8.17
N ALA A 32 -3.04 39.20 -7.17
CA ALA A 32 -3.46 37.82 -6.82
C ALA A 32 -4.95 37.82 -6.57
N PRO A 33 -5.70 36.87 -7.17
CA PRO A 33 -7.15 36.78 -6.98
C PRO A 33 -7.45 36.58 -5.51
N SER A 34 -8.39 37.35 -4.96
CA SER A 34 -8.70 37.36 -3.52
C SER A 34 -10.18 37.46 -3.21
N SER A 35 -11.05 37.48 -4.24
CA SER A 35 -12.49 37.53 -4.06
C SER A 35 -13.10 36.12 -4.05
N GLU A 36 -14.21 35.93 -3.33
CA GLU A 36 -14.97 34.67 -3.37
C GLU A 36 -15.47 34.34 -4.79
N GLU A 37 -15.66 35.33 -5.65
CA GLU A 37 -16.04 35.17 -7.06
C GLU A 37 -14.90 34.56 -7.91
N ASP A 38 -13.66 34.59 -7.42
CA ASP A 38 -12.51 34.00 -8.10
C ASP A 38 -12.24 32.54 -7.69
N VAL A 39 -12.92 32.02 -6.67
CA VAL A 39 -12.73 30.67 -6.18
C VAL A 39 -13.21 29.66 -7.21
N LEU A 40 -12.38 28.68 -7.51
CA LEU A 40 -12.69 27.53 -8.34
C LEU A 40 -12.95 26.32 -7.45
N ASN A 41 -14.14 25.72 -7.56
CA ASN A 41 -14.41 24.44 -6.90
C ASN A 41 -13.83 23.32 -7.74
N VAL A 42 -12.95 22.53 -7.12
CA VAL A 42 -12.25 21.42 -7.78
C VAL A 42 -13.14 20.20 -7.82
N VAL A 43 -13.35 19.67 -9.02
CA VAL A 43 -14.00 18.38 -9.28
C VAL A 43 -12.99 17.46 -9.95
N VAL A 44 -12.90 16.22 -9.49
CA VAL A 44 -11.93 15.25 -9.99
C VAL A 44 -12.65 14.00 -10.48
N THR A 45 -12.25 13.53 -11.63
CA THR A 45 -12.61 12.21 -12.18
C THR A 45 -11.36 11.55 -12.74
N ALA A 46 -11.32 10.21 -12.76
CA ALA A 46 -10.21 9.47 -13.36
C ALA A 46 -10.73 8.55 -14.46
N ASN A 47 -9.92 8.36 -15.48
CA ASN A 47 -10.10 7.31 -16.47
C ASN A 47 -9.59 5.99 -15.89
N ASN A 48 -10.09 4.88 -16.39
CA ASN A 48 -9.57 3.56 -16.07
C ASN A 48 -8.43 3.18 -17.02
N PHE A 49 -7.61 2.21 -16.62
CA PHE A 49 -6.72 1.56 -17.55
C PHE A 49 -7.51 0.84 -18.66
N VAL A 50 -6.99 0.85 -19.88
CA VAL A 50 -7.58 0.20 -21.03
C VAL A 50 -6.74 -1.01 -21.41
N SER A 51 -7.37 -2.16 -21.74
CA SER A 51 -6.64 -3.34 -22.19
C SER A 51 -5.84 -3.03 -23.47
N SER A 52 -4.57 -3.40 -23.49
CA SER A 52 -3.73 -3.35 -24.70
C SER A 52 -4.10 -4.46 -25.70
N ASP A 53 -4.83 -5.49 -25.27
CA ASP A 53 -5.29 -6.57 -26.13
C ASP A 53 -6.61 -6.19 -26.81
N ALA A 54 -6.55 -5.89 -28.10
CA ALA A 54 -7.67 -5.40 -28.92
C ALA A 54 -8.89 -6.36 -28.98
N THR A 55 -8.81 -7.56 -28.42
CA THR A 55 -9.84 -8.60 -28.43
C THR A 55 -10.63 -8.74 -27.13
N SER A 56 -10.16 -8.15 -26.02
CA SER A 56 -10.86 -8.20 -24.75
C SER A 56 -11.84 -7.04 -24.60
N ARG A 57 -13.09 -7.23 -24.99
CA ARG A 57 -14.21 -6.32 -24.69
C ARG A 57 -14.89 -6.68 -23.37
N VAL A 58 -14.18 -7.24 -22.42
CA VAL A 58 -14.70 -7.47 -21.08
C VAL A 58 -14.60 -6.15 -20.34
N SER A 59 -15.72 -5.57 -19.99
CA SER A 59 -15.82 -4.46 -19.06
C SER A 59 -15.40 -5.00 -17.69
N GLU A 60 -14.13 -4.82 -17.35
CA GLU A 60 -13.59 -5.28 -16.09
C GLU A 60 -13.82 -4.22 -15.03
N THR A 61 -14.63 -4.53 -14.07
CA THR A 61 -14.99 -3.67 -12.91
C THR A 61 -13.77 -3.41 -12.00
N ASP A 62 -12.71 -4.20 -12.12
CA ASP A 62 -11.57 -4.22 -11.19
C ASP A 62 -10.43 -3.25 -11.56
N TYR A 63 -10.53 -2.52 -12.68
CA TYR A 63 -9.53 -1.54 -13.11
C TYR A 63 -10.03 -0.09 -12.96
N THR A 64 -11.07 0.10 -12.14
CA THR A 64 -11.65 1.41 -11.87
C THR A 64 -10.80 2.15 -10.84
N THR A 65 -10.31 3.32 -11.21
CA THR A 65 -9.62 4.21 -10.27
C THR A 65 -10.65 5.09 -9.57
N THR A 66 -10.68 5.01 -8.25
CA THR A 66 -11.52 5.86 -7.37
C THR A 66 -10.65 6.57 -6.36
N PHE A 67 -10.99 7.82 -6.07
CA PHE A 67 -10.33 8.56 -4.99
C PHE A 67 -11.06 8.32 -3.66
N GLU A 68 -10.29 8.15 -2.60
CA GLU A 68 -10.76 7.91 -1.25
C GLU A 68 -10.48 9.11 -0.33
N GLU A 69 -11.16 9.19 0.82
CA GLU A 69 -10.86 10.20 1.84
C GLU A 69 -9.37 10.21 2.19
N GLY A 70 -8.77 11.39 2.16
CA GLY A 70 -7.36 11.58 2.46
C GLY A 70 -6.43 11.52 1.24
N ASP A 71 -6.90 11.07 0.08
CA ASP A 71 -6.12 11.14 -1.15
C ASP A 71 -5.76 12.59 -1.48
N ALA A 72 -4.56 12.78 -2.01
CA ALA A 72 -4.04 14.10 -2.29
C ALA A 72 -3.57 14.23 -3.75
N ILE A 73 -3.90 15.39 -4.34
CA ILE A 73 -3.42 15.82 -5.64
C ILE A 73 -2.52 17.04 -5.51
N GLY A 74 -1.57 17.20 -6.42
CA GLY A 74 -0.81 18.43 -6.60
C GLY A 74 -1.39 19.27 -7.74
N VAL A 75 -1.52 20.57 -7.53
CA VAL A 75 -2.02 21.50 -8.53
C VAL A 75 -1.00 22.59 -8.81
N PHE A 76 -0.74 22.82 -10.08
CA PHE A 76 0.04 23.95 -10.61
C PHE A 76 -0.87 24.89 -11.39
N VAL A 77 -0.62 26.17 -11.28
CA VAL A 77 -1.23 27.20 -12.17
C VAL A 77 -0.09 27.89 -12.88
N VAL A 78 -0.06 27.80 -14.19
CA VAL A 78 1.07 28.23 -15.02
C VAL A 78 0.62 29.28 -16.03
N ARG A 79 1.37 30.36 -16.16
CA ARG A 79 1.17 31.37 -17.18
C ARG A 79 2.50 31.77 -17.78
N ASP A 80 2.57 31.81 -19.12
CA ASP A 80 3.79 32.16 -19.84
C ASP A 80 5.02 31.34 -19.43
N GLY A 81 4.82 30.07 -19.04
CA GLY A 81 5.89 29.16 -18.58
C GLY A 81 6.34 29.38 -17.14
N GLU A 82 5.69 30.27 -16.38
CA GLU A 82 5.98 30.52 -14.97
C GLU A 82 4.85 30.03 -14.08
N ALA A 83 5.20 29.36 -12.96
CA ALA A 83 4.23 28.89 -11.97
C ALA A 83 3.73 30.07 -11.10
N LEU A 84 2.46 30.40 -11.24
CA LEU A 84 1.75 31.33 -10.33
C LEU A 84 1.37 30.63 -9.01
N ILE A 85 1.03 29.36 -9.10
CA ILE A 85 0.84 28.44 -7.99
C ILE A 85 1.72 27.22 -8.28
N SER A 86 2.55 26.87 -7.31
CA SER A 86 3.47 25.76 -7.41
C SER A 86 3.08 24.68 -6.41
N ASN A 87 2.74 23.49 -6.93
CA ASN A 87 2.52 22.26 -6.18
C ASN A 87 1.54 22.40 -4.99
N MET A 88 0.43 23.08 -5.21
CA MET A 88 -0.62 23.22 -4.21
C MET A 88 -1.20 21.85 -3.90
N LYS A 89 -1.00 21.37 -2.67
CA LYS A 89 -1.62 20.14 -2.21
C LYS A 89 -3.10 20.36 -1.94
N MET A 90 -3.94 19.52 -2.54
CA MET A 90 -5.36 19.45 -2.26
C MET A 90 -5.73 18.04 -1.83
N THR A 91 -6.48 17.91 -0.75
CA THR A 91 -6.85 16.62 -0.15
C THR A 91 -8.35 16.41 -0.23
N LEU A 92 -8.76 15.19 -0.56
CA LEU A 92 -10.17 14.80 -0.61
C LEU A 92 -10.71 14.63 0.80
N GLY A 93 -11.83 15.33 1.08
CA GLY A 93 -12.51 15.30 2.37
C GLY A 93 -13.30 14.03 2.61
N ALA A 94 -13.81 13.88 3.85
CA ALA A 94 -14.63 12.74 4.29
C ALA A 94 -15.96 12.61 3.52
N ASP A 95 -16.43 13.68 2.89
CA ASP A 95 -17.61 13.66 2.02
C ASP A 95 -17.33 13.04 0.64
N ARG A 96 -16.05 12.72 0.33
CA ARG A 96 -15.58 12.16 -0.95
C ARG A 96 -15.94 13.00 -2.17
N THR A 97 -16.17 14.29 -1.98
CA THR A 97 -16.54 15.22 -3.06
C THR A 97 -15.78 16.53 -3.00
N THR A 98 -15.39 16.97 -1.80
CA THR A 98 -14.75 18.27 -1.58
C THR A 98 -13.23 18.11 -1.55
N TRP A 99 -12.54 18.83 -2.44
CA TRP A 99 -11.09 18.95 -2.45
C TRP A 99 -10.69 20.26 -1.78
N ALA A 100 -9.91 20.19 -0.72
CA ALA A 100 -9.46 21.34 0.06
C ALA A 100 -7.95 21.43 0.10
N GLY A 101 -7.42 22.63 -0.05
CA GLY A 101 -6.02 22.92 0.15
C GLY A 101 -5.64 22.91 1.64
N GLU A 102 -4.37 22.79 1.95
CA GLU A 102 -3.85 22.84 3.30
C GLU A 102 -4.25 24.16 3.99
N ASN A 103 -4.64 24.09 5.26
CA ASN A 103 -5.09 25.24 6.05
C ASN A 103 -6.27 26.02 5.43
N GLY A 104 -7.10 25.35 4.63
CA GLY A 104 -8.23 25.97 3.96
C GLY A 104 -7.88 26.82 2.75
N ALA A 105 -6.68 26.63 2.19
CA ALA A 105 -6.29 27.29 0.95
C ALA A 105 -7.27 26.93 -0.18
N LYS A 106 -7.61 27.93 -0.99
CA LYS A 106 -8.55 27.80 -2.10
C LYS A 106 -7.80 27.93 -3.42
N LEU A 107 -8.25 27.19 -4.44
CA LEU A 107 -7.78 27.39 -5.81
C LEU A 107 -8.56 28.57 -6.42
N TYR A 108 -7.85 29.51 -7.03
CA TYR A 108 -8.44 30.70 -7.61
C TYR A 108 -8.31 30.71 -9.13
N TYR A 109 -9.20 31.47 -9.76
CA TYR A 109 -9.11 31.79 -11.18
C TYR A 109 -7.98 32.80 -11.44
N TYR A 110 -7.07 32.43 -12.31
CA TYR A 110 -6.03 33.29 -12.87
C TYR A 110 -6.27 33.48 -14.35
N LYS A 111 -6.41 34.74 -14.75
CA LYS A 111 -6.63 35.04 -16.17
C LYS A 111 -5.44 34.59 -17.02
N ASP A 112 -5.72 33.97 -18.18
CA ASP A 112 -4.74 33.49 -19.15
C ASP A 112 -3.70 32.50 -18.54
N ALA A 113 -4.12 31.67 -17.57
CA ALA A 113 -3.29 30.66 -16.95
C ALA A 113 -3.83 29.25 -17.17
N ASP A 114 -2.95 28.31 -17.44
CA ASP A 114 -3.22 26.89 -17.53
C ASP A 114 -3.18 26.26 -16.15
N TYR A 115 -3.98 25.21 -15.95
CA TYR A 115 -4.06 24.46 -14.69
C TYR A 115 -3.64 23.00 -14.93
N ILE A 116 -2.66 22.53 -14.17
CA ILE A 116 -2.14 21.19 -14.27
C ILE A 116 -2.31 20.52 -12.90
N ALA A 117 -2.96 19.38 -12.89
CA ALA A 117 -3.13 18.57 -11.69
C ALA A 117 -2.48 17.20 -11.88
N TYR A 118 -1.99 16.60 -10.79
CA TYR A 118 -1.42 15.26 -10.80
C TYR A 118 -1.69 14.50 -9.50
N SER A 119 -1.72 13.19 -9.58
CA SER A 119 -1.85 12.24 -8.48
C SER A 119 -0.90 11.07 -8.74
N PRO A 120 -0.25 10.51 -7.70
CA PRO A 120 -0.29 10.90 -6.30
C PRO A 120 0.56 12.15 -6.01
N TYR A 121 0.16 12.92 -5.01
CA TYR A 121 0.90 14.12 -4.58
C TYR A 121 2.32 13.76 -4.13
N THR A 122 3.28 14.55 -4.55
CA THR A 122 4.69 14.46 -4.14
C THR A 122 5.14 15.81 -3.60
N GLU A 123 5.59 15.84 -2.36
CA GLU A 123 6.10 17.07 -1.73
C GLU A 123 7.36 17.59 -2.45
N GLY A 124 7.48 18.90 -2.57
CA GLY A 124 8.66 19.55 -3.13
C GLY A 124 8.81 19.45 -4.64
N LEU A 125 7.87 18.88 -5.36
CA LEU A 125 7.90 18.91 -6.84
C LEU A 125 7.79 20.35 -7.34
N SER A 126 8.72 20.77 -8.21
CA SER A 126 8.76 22.11 -8.80
C SER A 126 8.92 21.99 -10.31
N VAL A 127 7.84 22.20 -11.01
CA VAL A 127 7.71 22.04 -12.46
C VAL A 127 6.76 23.10 -13.03
N THR A 128 6.78 23.30 -14.34
CA THR A 128 5.91 24.24 -15.04
C THR A 128 5.11 23.60 -16.19
N SER A 129 5.24 22.30 -16.36
CA SER A 129 4.53 21.56 -17.41
C SER A 129 4.17 20.15 -16.99
N GLU A 130 3.13 19.61 -17.59
CA GLU A 130 2.72 18.20 -17.45
C GLU A 130 3.84 17.23 -17.88
N THR A 131 4.56 17.57 -18.94
CA THR A 131 5.68 16.75 -19.43
C THR A 131 6.79 16.61 -18.39
N GLU A 132 7.08 17.66 -17.62
CA GLU A 132 8.07 17.61 -16.55
C GLU A 132 7.59 16.73 -15.39
N ILE A 133 6.29 16.75 -15.05
CA ILE A 133 5.69 15.84 -14.08
C ILE A 133 5.89 14.38 -14.51
N ILE A 134 5.50 14.07 -15.75
CA ILE A 134 5.62 12.72 -16.34
C ILE A 134 7.09 12.27 -16.32
N SER A 135 8.02 13.15 -16.72
CA SER A 135 9.45 12.84 -16.72
C SER A 135 9.99 12.53 -15.31
N HIS A 136 9.55 13.28 -14.30
CA HIS A 136 9.93 13.04 -12.90
C HIS A 136 9.54 11.65 -12.44
N PHE A 137 8.29 11.25 -12.66
CA PHE A 137 7.78 9.95 -12.25
C PHE A 137 8.38 8.80 -13.08
N THR A 138 8.54 8.98 -14.37
CA THR A 138 9.22 8.01 -15.25
C THR A 138 10.63 7.72 -14.77
N THR A 139 11.41 8.76 -14.45
CA THR A 139 12.78 8.60 -13.94
C THR A 139 12.82 7.87 -12.59
N LYS A 140 11.85 8.17 -11.72
CA LYS A 140 11.72 7.48 -10.42
C LYS A 140 11.42 5.99 -10.60
N LEU A 141 10.53 5.63 -11.54
CA LEU A 141 10.18 4.25 -11.84
C LEU A 141 11.35 3.46 -12.44
N GLN A 142 12.13 4.07 -13.33
CA GLN A 142 13.31 3.42 -13.92
C GLN A 142 14.38 3.04 -12.89
N GLY A 143 14.40 3.69 -11.73
CA GLY A 143 15.30 3.35 -10.61
C GLY A 143 14.68 2.42 -9.56
N SER A 144 13.44 1.95 -9.76
CA SER A 144 12.72 1.13 -8.78
C SER A 144 12.88 -0.36 -9.09
N THR A 145 13.14 -1.16 -8.07
CA THR A 145 13.25 -2.63 -8.14
C THR A 145 11.97 -3.34 -7.67
N GLY A 146 10.92 -2.61 -7.28
CA GLY A 146 9.71 -3.28 -6.86
C GLY A 146 8.60 -2.39 -6.32
N GLN A 147 7.42 -2.99 -6.23
CA GLN A 147 6.18 -2.41 -5.73
C GLN A 147 5.46 -3.48 -4.91
N SER A 148 6.10 -3.95 -3.82
CA SER A 148 5.61 -5.08 -3.03
C SER A 148 4.37 -4.75 -2.20
N THR A 149 4.11 -3.47 -1.93
CA THR A 149 2.95 -3.01 -1.16
C THR A 149 1.97 -2.25 -2.05
N LEU A 150 0.70 -2.17 -1.61
CA LEU A 150 -0.31 -1.34 -2.27
C LEU A 150 0.11 0.14 -2.31
N ALA A 151 0.76 0.63 -1.26
CA ALA A 151 1.27 2.00 -1.20
C ALA A 151 2.35 2.28 -2.26
N ASP A 152 3.29 1.34 -2.46
CA ASP A 152 4.31 1.48 -3.51
C ASP A 152 3.69 1.47 -4.90
N TYR A 153 2.72 0.57 -5.13
CA TYR A 153 1.98 0.49 -6.38
C TYR A 153 1.23 1.81 -6.66
N GLN A 154 0.47 2.32 -5.69
CA GLN A 154 -0.27 3.57 -5.81
C GLN A 154 0.67 4.78 -6.01
N ALA A 155 1.83 4.80 -5.33
CA ALA A 155 2.84 5.85 -5.50
C ALA A 155 3.51 5.84 -6.88
N ALA A 156 3.43 4.73 -7.60
CA ALA A 156 3.97 4.56 -8.95
C ALA A 156 2.98 4.96 -10.05
N ASP A 157 1.67 4.92 -9.78
CA ASP A 157 0.60 5.15 -10.74
C ASP A 157 0.33 6.66 -10.94
N LEU A 158 1.16 7.30 -11.73
CA LEU A 158 0.96 8.71 -12.07
C LEU A 158 -0.27 8.89 -12.96
N MET A 159 -1.16 9.75 -12.51
CA MET A 159 -2.25 10.33 -13.31
C MET A 159 -2.07 11.84 -13.41
N THR A 160 -2.40 12.41 -14.56
CA THR A 160 -2.37 13.87 -14.80
C THR A 160 -3.66 14.36 -15.44
N ALA A 161 -3.93 15.64 -15.26
CA ALA A 161 -4.98 16.37 -15.95
C ALA A 161 -4.51 17.80 -16.22
N SER A 162 -4.64 18.25 -17.45
CA SER A 162 -4.31 19.62 -17.86
C SER A 162 -5.54 20.32 -18.43
N ILE A 163 -5.76 21.58 -18.04
CA ILE A 163 -6.87 22.41 -18.49
C ILE A 163 -6.29 23.72 -19.00
N ALA A 164 -6.49 24.00 -20.28
CA ALA A 164 -6.00 25.21 -20.90
C ALA A 164 -6.74 26.45 -20.37
N ALA A 165 -6.07 27.59 -20.33
CA ALA A 165 -6.61 28.86 -19.88
C ALA A 165 -7.97 29.20 -20.50
N ALA A 166 -8.15 28.91 -21.79
CA ALA A 166 -9.38 29.17 -22.52
C ALA A 166 -10.60 28.35 -22.07
N GLU A 167 -10.36 27.24 -21.35
CA GLU A 167 -11.40 26.35 -20.88
C GLU A 167 -11.82 26.65 -19.42
N VAL A 168 -11.06 27.50 -18.71
CA VAL A 168 -11.33 27.85 -17.32
C VAL A 168 -12.21 29.10 -17.26
N THR A 169 -13.34 28.97 -16.58
CA THR A 169 -14.29 30.08 -16.41
C THR A 169 -14.32 30.54 -14.95
N ARG A 170 -14.17 31.85 -14.75
CA ARG A 170 -14.21 32.50 -13.43
C ARG A 170 -15.49 32.13 -12.67
N GLY A 171 -15.35 31.72 -11.40
CA GLY A 171 -16.45 31.38 -10.52
C GLY A 171 -17.21 30.09 -10.88
N GLN A 172 -16.66 29.27 -11.75
CA GLN A 172 -17.20 27.96 -12.11
C GLN A 172 -16.36 26.83 -11.48
N ASN A 173 -16.87 25.60 -11.56
CA ASN A 173 -16.08 24.43 -11.19
C ASN A 173 -14.95 24.24 -12.20
N ILE A 174 -13.79 23.81 -11.70
CA ILE A 174 -12.70 23.29 -12.52
C ILE A 174 -12.73 21.76 -12.47
N ASN A 175 -12.82 21.10 -13.62
CA ASN A 175 -13.05 19.66 -13.72
C ASN A 175 -11.77 18.99 -14.23
N PHE A 176 -10.94 18.45 -13.32
CA PHE A 176 -9.78 17.66 -13.66
C PHE A 176 -10.19 16.23 -14.04
N LYS A 177 -9.97 15.86 -15.30
CA LYS A 177 -10.17 14.51 -15.81
C LYS A 177 -8.80 13.83 -15.88
N PHE A 178 -8.48 13.07 -14.86
CA PHE A 178 -7.19 12.40 -14.78
C PHE A 178 -7.10 11.25 -15.77
N ALA A 179 -5.93 11.15 -16.42
CA ALA A 179 -5.55 10.03 -17.24
C ALA A 179 -4.26 9.41 -16.72
N HIS A 180 -4.19 8.09 -16.69
CA HIS A 180 -2.97 7.35 -16.32
C HIS A 180 -1.86 7.67 -17.33
N GLN A 181 -0.70 8.04 -16.81
CA GLN A 181 0.50 8.34 -17.61
C GLN A 181 1.48 7.17 -17.62
N MET A 182 1.23 6.17 -16.80
CA MET A 182 2.01 4.94 -16.71
C MET A 182 1.25 3.79 -17.36
N SER A 183 1.92 2.64 -17.50
CA SER A 183 1.32 1.39 -17.96
C SER A 183 1.26 0.39 -16.81
N MET A 184 0.24 -0.46 -16.80
CA MET A 184 0.11 -1.52 -15.80
C MET A 184 0.40 -2.89 -16.43
N ILE A 185 1.15 -3.73 -15.72
CA ILE A 185 1.30 -5.15 -16.03
C ILE A 185 0.59 -5.94 -14.94
N GLU A 186 -0.32 -6.82 -15.35
CA GLU A 186 -0.99 -7.77 -14.48
C GLU A 186 -0.53 -9.19 -14.81
N ILE A 187 -0.11 -9.94 -13.79
CA ILE A 187 0.28 -11.34 -13.94
C ILE A 187 -0.65 -12.20 -13.08
N LYS A 188 -1.34 -13.12 -13.72
CA LYS A 188 -2.20 -14.11 -13.06
C LYS A 188 -1.49 -15.45 -13.03
N VAL A 189 -1.15 -15.92 -11.84
CA VAL A 189 -0.39 -17.17 -11.65
C VAL A 189 -1.25 -18.18 -10.89
N PRO A 190 -1.39 -19.43 -11.37
CA PRO A 190 -2.06 -20.47 -10.61
C PRO A 190 -1.45 -20.66 -9.23
N ILE A 191 -2.28 -20.78 -8.19
CA ILE A 191 -1.89 -21.00 -6.81
C ILE A 191 -2.52 -22.27 -6.25
N ARG A 192 -1.87 -22.91 -5.28
CA ARG A 192 -2.51 -23.96 -4.49
C ARG A 192 -3.39 -23.30 -3.43
N ALA A 193 -4.69 -23.24 -3.71
CA ALA A 193 -5.68 -22.71 -2.80
C ALA A 193 -6.42 -23.83 -2.09
N TYR A 194 -6.62 -23.68 -0.80
CA TYR A 194 -7.27 -24.66 0.06
C TYR A 194 -8.50 -24.05 0.71
N THR A 195 -9.51 -24.90 0.92
CA THR A 195 -10.68 -24.56 1.72
C THR A 195 -10.82 -25.61 2.81
N THR A 196 -10.90 -25.19 4.08
CA THR A 196 -11.15 -26.10 5.20
C THR A 196 -12.61 -26.57 5.18
N THR A 197 -12.90 -27.65 5.88
CA THR A 197 -14.28 -28.14 6.09
C THR A 197 -15.19 -27.06 6.70
N GLY A 198 -14.61 -26.15 7.53
CA GLY A 198 -15.30 -25.00 8.11
C GLY A 198 -15.44 -23.79 7.18
N GLY A 199 -14.96 -23.86 5.93
CA GLY A 199 -15.10 -22.80 4.93
C GLY A 199 -14.00 -21.72 4.99
N TYR A 200 -12.96 -21.88 5.80
CA TYR A 200 -11.80 -20.99 5.77
C TYR A 200 -10.93 -21.26 4.54
N GLU A 201 -10.57 -20.20 3.84
CA GLU A 201 -9.75 -20.27 2.64
C GLU A 201 -8.34 -19.78 2.92
N TYR A 202 -7.36 -20.54 2.48
CA TYR A 202 -5.96 -20.16 2.52
C TYR A 202 -5.23 -20.65 1.26
N SER A 203 -4.01 -20.16 1.04
CA SER A 203 -3.16 -20.58 -0.07
C SER A 203 -1.77 -20.93 0.41
N ALA A 204 -1.12 -21.87 -0.28
CA ALA A 204 0.29 -22.12 -0.07
C ALA A 204 1.12 -20.94 -0.60
N PRO A 205 2.31 -20.68 0.00
CA PRO A 205 3.22 -19.67 -0.50
C PRO A 205 3.65 -20.01 -1.93
N LEU A 206 3.63 -19.00 -2.80
CA LEU A 206 3.91 -19.19 -4.22
C LEU A 206 5.41 -19.08 -4.55
N GLY A 207 6.17 -18.29 -3.76
CA GLY A 207 7.57 -18.01 -4.05
C GLY A 207 7.76 -17.38 -5.44
N LEU A 208 6.81 -16.52 -5.85
CA LEU A 208 6.83 -15.87 -7.15
C LEU A 208 8.02 -14.92 -7.26
N LYS A 209 8.80 -15.09 -8.33
CA LYS A 209 9.83 -14.16 -8.76
C LYS A 209 9.55 -13.76 -10.19
N VAL A 210 9.67 -12.48 -10.48
CA VAL A 210 9.45 -11.92 -11.81
C VAL A 210 10.63 -11.03 -12.17
N THR A 211 11.09 -11.14 -13.41
CA THR A 211 12.08 -10.24 -13.98
C THR A 211 11.47 -9.55 -15.20
N MET A 212 11.81 -8.28 -15.35
CA MET A 212 11.39 -7.48 -16.50
C MET A 212 12.63 -6.77 -17.07
N ALA A 213 12.88 -6.95 -18.35
CA ALA A 213 14.02 -6.34 -19.02
C ALA A 213 13.69 -5.99 -20.47
N GLU A 214 14.33 -4.97 -20.99
CA GLU A 214 14.36 -4.76 -22.44
C GLU A 214 15.10 -5.90 -23.14
N GLU A 215 14.79 -6.12 -24.41
CA GLU A 215 15.45 -7.16 -25.20
C GLU A 215 16.98 -7.02 -25.12
N SER A 216 17.66 -8.11 -24.80
CA SER A 216 19.11 -8.20 -24.60
C SER A 216 19.68 -7.58 -23.31
N ALA A 217 18.87 -7.06 -22.41
CA ALA A 217 19.28 -6.66 -21.06
C ALA A 217 19.11 -7.83 -20.08
N THR A 218 19.94 -7.85 -19.04
CA THR A 218 19.73 -8.76 -17.91
C THR A 218 18.66 -8.15 -17.01
N GLY A 219 17.54 -8.85 -16.82
CA GLY A 219 16.48 -8.41 -15.92
C GLY A 219 16.91 -8.53 -14.46
N GLU A 220 16.54 -7.54 -13.66
CA GLU A 220 16.58 -7.64 -12.20
C GLU A 220 15.23 -8.15 -11.68
N GLU A 221 15.25 -8.83 -10.54
CA GLU A 221 14.03 -9.27 -9.89
C GLU A 221 13.18 -8.06 -9.50
N PHE A 222 11.90 -8.09 -9.88
CA PHE A 222 10.96 -7.02 -9.63
C PHE A 222 9.84 -7.50 -8.72
N SER A 223 9.67 -6.84 -7.59
CA SER A 223 8.60 -7.17 -6.63
C SER A 223 7.26 -6.61 -7.09
N LEU A 224 6.24 -7.46 -7.11
CA LEU A 224 4.88 -7.13 -7.54
C LEU A 224 3.96 -6.93 -6.34
N CYS A 225 2.96 -6.07 -6.49
CA CYS A 225 1.89 -5.92 -5.52
C CYS A 225 0.86 -7.05 -5.69
N THR A 226 0.47 -7.67 -4.59
CA THR A 226 -0.61 -8.68 -4.57
C THR A 226 -1.97 -8.00 -4.50
N PHE A 227 -2.84 -8.29 -5.48
CA PHE A 227 -4.20 -7.73 -5.59
C PHE A 227 -5.32 -8.71 -5.22
N GLY A 228 -4.98 -9.91 -4.81
CA GLY A 228 -5.95 -10.92 -4.40
C GLY A 228 -5.89 -12.18 -5.23
N LYS A 229 -7.02 -12.85 -5.35
CA LYS A 229 -7.14 -14.11 -6.11
C LYS A 229 -8.47 -14.16 -6.87
N GLU A 230 -8.48 -14.90 -7.97
CA GLU A 230 -9.70 -15.25 -8.71
C GLU A 230 -9.78 -16.77 -8.92
N THR A 231 -10.98 -17.30 -8.91
CA THR A 231 -11.22 -18.71 -9.26
C THR A 231 -12.04 -18.78 -10.53
N THR A 232 -11.52 -19.49 -11.53
CA THR A 232 -12.13 -19.61 -12.85
C THR A 232 -12.24 -21.08 -13.25
N GLY A 233 -13.16 -21.41 -14.14
CA GLY A 233 -13.39 -22.77 -14.64
C GLY A 233 -14.75 -23.32 -14.26
N ASP A 234 -15.07 -24.49 -14.81
CA ASP A 234 -16.31 -25.22 -14.52
C ASP A 234 -16.18 -25.98 -13.19
N ALA A 235 -17.31 -26.25 -12.54
CA ALA A 235 -17.35 -27.02 -11.29
C ALA A 235 -16.58 -28.35 -11.40
N GLY A 236 -15.57 -28.53 -10.55
CA GLY A 236 -14.68 -29.69 -10.52
C GLY A 236 -13.44 -29.59 -11.43
N SER A 237 -13.27 -28.46 -12.14
CA SER A 237 -12.06 -28.11 -12.89
C SER A 237 -11.62 -26.64 -12.63
N GLU A 238 -12.00 -26.11 -11.48
CA GLU A 238 -11.68 -24.75 -11.08
C GLU A 238 -10.17 -24.57 -10.88
N VAL A 239 -9.67 -23.44 -11.33
CA VAL A 239 -8.29 -23.01 -11.11
C VAL A 239 -8.31 -21.69 -10.38
N THR A 240 -7.70 -21.65 -9.21
CA THR A 240 -7.49 -20.40 -8.47
C THR A 240 -6.15 -19.80 -8.88
N LYS A 241 -6.14 -18.49 -9.15
CA LYS A 241 -4.96 -17.73 -9.53
C LYS A 241 -4.77 -16.57 -8.57
N GLY A 242 -3.54 -16.33 -8.14
CA GLY A 242 -3.12 -15.09 -7.54
C GLY A 242 -3.01 -14.01 -8.60
N ILE A 243 -3.41 -12.79 -8.27
CA ILE A 243 -3.37 -11.60 -9.13
C ILE A 243 -2.27 -10.68 -8.60
N TYR A 244 -1.29 -10.38 -9.46
CA TYR A 244 -0.13 -9.57 -9.14
C TYR A 244 -0.04 -8.43 -10.15
N ARG A 245 0.21 -7.20 -9.66
CA ARG A 245 0.28 -6.01 -10.51
C ARG A 245 1.53 -5.21 -10.25
N CYS A 246 1.98 -4.50 -11.28
CA CYS A 246 2.96 -3.43 -11.17
C CYS A 246 2.69 -2.34 -12.19
N ILE A 247 3.19 -1.16 -11.88
CA ILE A 247 3.20 0.02 -12.76
C ILE A 247 4.59 0.15 -13.37
N VAL A 248 4.65 0.33 -14.67
CA VAL A 248 5.89 0.55 -15.42
C VAL A 248 5.80 1.82 -16.26
N ALA A 249 6.95 2.43 -16.53
CA ALA A 249 7.01 3.59 -17.42
C ALA A 249 6.65 3.18 -18.85
N PRO A 250 5.93 4.03 -19.60
CA PRO A 250 5.71 3.84 -21.02
C PRO A 250 7.04 3.77 -21.77
N SER A 251 7.13 2.89 -22.77
CA SER A 251 8.32 2.70 -23.60
C SER A 251 7.92 2.30 -25.02
N GLU A 252 8.70 2.73 -26.00
CA GLU A 252 8.62 2.23 -27.38
C GLU A 252 9.33 0.86 -27.50
N THR A 253 10.19 0.52 -26.54
CA THR A 253 10.90 -0.76 -26.50
C THR A 253 10.07 -1.76 -25.69
N ALA A 254 9.97 -2.97 -26.20
CA ALA A 254 9.26 -4.03 -25.51
C ALA A 254 10.07 -4.53 -24.30
N LEU A 255 9.36 -4.80 -23.21
CA LEU A 255 9.86 -5.49 -22.03
C LEU A 255 9.59 -6.99 -22.16
N ASN A 256 10.60 -7.81 -22.01
CA ASN A 256 10.44 -9.24 -21.82
C ASN A 256 10.13 -9.50 -20.35
N VAL A 257 9.06 -10.23 -20.11
CA VAL A 257 8.61 -10.63 -18.77
C VAL A 257 8.87 -12.10 -18.59
N GLU A 258 9.68 -12.44 -17.60
CA GLU A 258 10.00 -13.81 -17.24
C GLU A 258 9.75 -14.00 -15.76
N GLY A 259 9.40 -15.20 -15.35
CA GLY A 259 9.23 -15.48 -13.95
C GLY A 259 9.31 -16.95 -13.60
N GLU A 260 9.42 -17.20 -12.30
CA GLU A 260 9.34 -18.53 -11.72
C GLU A 260 8.43 -18.51 -10.49
N PHE A 261 7.80 -19.63 -10.21
CA PHE A 261 7.09 -19.89 -8.96
C PHE A 261 7.28 -21.34 -8.54
N LEU A 262 6.91 -21.66 -7.31
CA LEU A 262 7.14 -22.98 -6.73
C LEU A 262 5.89 -23.87 -6.80
N ASP A 263 6.09 -25.09 -7.27
CA ASP A 263 5.19 -26.23 -7.01
C ASP A 263 5.91 -27.22 -6.07
N GLY A 264 5.70 -27.03 -4.78
CA GLY A 264 6.53 -27.70 -3.76
C GLY A 264 7.98 -27.22 -3.84
N SER A 265 8.90 -28.13 -4.18
CA SER A 265 10.34 -27.84 -4.40
C SER A 265 10.70 -27.58 -5.85
N VAL A 266 9.74 -27.68 -6.77
CA VAL A 266 10.01 -27.59 -8.21
C VAL A 266 9.75 -26.16 -8.66
N SER A 267 10.77 -25.53 -9.27
CA SER A 267 10.58 -24.25 -9.96
C SER A 267 9.83 -24.44 -11.27
N VAL A 268 8.78 -23.69 -11.44
CA VAL A 268 7.98 -23.60 -12.66
C VAL A 268 8.22 -22.26 -13.31
N TYR A 269 8.72 -22.26 -14.53
CA TYR A 269 9.09 -21.03 -15.26
C TYR A 269 7.98 -20.59 -16.22
N PHE A 270 7.83 -19.28 -16.37
CA PHE A 270 7.00 -18.67 -17.41
C PHE A 270 7.78 -17.51 -18.10
N PRO A 271 7.88 -17.55 -19.45
CA PRO A 271 7.44 -18.65 -20.30
C PRO A 271 8.15 -19.96 -19.98
N ALA A 272 7.50 -21.09 -20.28
CA ALA A 272 8.15 -22.39 -20.12
C ALA A 272 9.46 -22.41 -20.92
N THR A 273 10.46 -23.16 -20.44
CA THR A 273 11.78 -23.26 -21.08
C THR A 273 11.63 -23.59 -22.58
N GLY A 274 12.15 -22.71 -23.44
CA GLY A 274 12.01 -22.80 -24.90
C GLY A 274 10.65 -22.31 -25.43
N GLY A 275 9.81 -21.73 -24.57
CA GLY A 275 8.55 -21.10 -24.96
C GLY A 275 8.76 -19.72 -25.62
N VAL A 276 7.65 -19.15 -26.09
CA VAL A 276 7.64 -17.79 -26.68
C VAL A 276 7.80 -16.78 -25.55
N ALA A 277 8.72 -15.83 -25.72
CA ALA A 277 8.90 -14.73 -24.78
C ALA A 277 7.58 -13.97 -24.54
N LEU A 278 7.30 -13.66 -23.27
CA LEU A 278 6.20 -12.80 -22.88
C LEU A 278 6.66 -11.36 -23.02
N SER A 279 6.31 -10.72 -24.12
CA SER A 279 6.76 -9.38 -24.46
C SER A 279 5.63 -8.37 -24.33
N VAL A 280 5.91 -7.26 -23.65
CA VAL A 280 4.97 -6.17 -23.39
C VAL A 280 5.59 -4.86 -23.87
N THR A 281 4.91 -4.11 -24.74
CA THR A 281 5.27 -2.71 -25.04
C THR A 281 4.37 -1.80 -24.20
N PRO A 282 4.91 -1.23 -23.10
CA PRO A 282 4.08 -0.46 -22.17
C PRO A 282 3.63 0.86 -22.79
N LYS A 283 2.33 1.17 -22.70
CA LYS A 283 1.78 2.46 -23.15
C LYS A 283 0.99 3.13 -22.04
N ALA A 284 1.06 4.46 -22.00
CA ALA A 284 0.34 5.25 -21.03
C ALA A 284 -1.16 4.93 -21.03
N GLY A 285 -1.73 4.69 -19.86
CA GLY A 285 -3.15 4.38 -19.66
C GLY A 285 -3.58 2.98 -20.14
N GLU A 286 -2.65 2.14 -20.64
CA GLU A 286 -2.95 0.78 -21.04
C GLU A 286 -2.46 -0.23 -20.00
N TYR A 287 -3.15 -1.37 -19.90
CA TYR A 287 -2.66 -2.53 -19.14
C TYR A 287 -2.45 -3.74 -20.03
N LYS A 288 -1.49 -4.58 -19.64
CA LYS A 288 -1.24 -5.89 -20.25
C LYS A 288 -1.43 -6.99 -19.23
N GLY A 289 -2.38 -7.91 -19.52
CA GLY A 289 -2.58 -9.13 -18.74
C GLY A 289 -1.69 -10.26 -19.24
N ILE A 290 -1.01 -10.93 -18.32
CA ILE A 290 -0.25 -12.17 -18.54
C ILE A 290 -0.91 -13.28 -17.74
N ASP A 291 -1.52 -14.23 -18.42
CA ASP A 291 -2.22 -15.34 -17.81
C ASP A 291 -1.36 -16.61 -17.88
N VAL A 292 -0.66 -16.91 -16.77
CA VAL A 292 0.20 -18.07 -16.65
C VAL A 292 -0.66 -19.35 -16.62
N LYS A 293 -0.29 -20.33 -17.44
CA LYS A 293 -0.97 -21.63 -17.54
C LYS A 293 -0.13 -22.69 -16.83
N TYR A 294 -0.68 -23.25 -15.76
CA TYR A 294 -0.10 -24.39 -15.05
C TYR A 294 -1.19 -25.18 -14.35
N THR A 295 -0.99 -26.47 -14.19
CA THR A 295 -1.92 -27.35 -13.47
C THR A 295 -1.16 -28.13 -12.42
N TYR A 296 -1.51 -27.91 -11.16
CA TYR A 296 -0.96 -28.67 -10.04
C TYR A 296 -1.43 -30.12 -10.09
N THR A 297 -0.52 -31.05 -9.83
CA THR A 297 -0.83 -32.49 -9.76
C THR A 297 -0.75 -32.97 -8.30
N GLY A 298 -1.57 -33.97 -7.96
CA GLY A 298 -1.56 -34.57 -6.60
C GLY A 298 -2.03 -33.60 -5.51
N TYR A 299 -2.87 -32.63 -5.89
CA TYR A 299 -3.36 -31.58 -5.02
C TYR A 299 -4.87 -31.78 -4.77
N THR A 300 -5.29 -31.61 -3.52
CA THR A 300 -6.69 -31.62 -3.11
C THR A 300 -7.04 -30.30 -2.46
N ALA A 301 -8.01 -29.58 -3.05
CA ALA A 301 -8.39 -28.24 -2.62
C ALA A 301 -9.07 -28.19 -1.23
N THR A 302 -9.68 -29.27 -0.76
CA THR A 302 -10.29 -29.35 0.58
C THR A 302 -9.27 -29.92 1.56
N ARG A 303 -8.82 -29.10 2.53
CA ARG A 303 -7.85 -29.50 3.55
C ARG A 303 -7.99 -28.62 4.79
N ASP A 304 -8.26 -29.26 5.92
CA ASP A 304 -8.24 -28.57 7.20
C ASP A 304 -6.80 -28.25 7.63
N LEU A 305 -6.65 -27.15 8.36
CA LEU A 305 -5.37 -26.80 8.96
C LEU A 305 -4.91 -27.90 9.92
N GLN A 306 -3.61 -28.11 9.97
CA GLN A 306 -2.99 -29.11 10.85
C GLN A 306 -1.92 -28.49 11.72
N VAL A 307 -1.75 -29.05 12.92
CA VAL A 307 -0.60 -28.74 13.77
C VAL A 307 0.67 -29.08 13.00
N GLY A 308 1.59 -28.12 12.93
CA GLY A 308 2.81 -28.23 12.15
C GLY A 308 2.77 -27.57 10.78
N ASP A 309 1.62 -27.04 10.33
CA ASP A 309 1.55 -26.21 9.12
C ASP A 309 2.34 -24.92 9.34
N TYR A 310 3.01 -24.42 8.30
CA TYR A 310 3.89 -23.27 8.38
C TYR A 310 3.15 -22.00 7.97
N TYR A 311 3.23 -20.97 8.80
CA TYR A 311 2.61 -19.67 8.58
C TYR A 311 3.64 -18.65 8.06
N TYR A 312 3.28 -17.90 7.03
CA TYR A 312 4.15 -16.96 6.34
C TYR A 312 3.73 -15.51 6.58
N ALA A 313 4.67 -14.59 6.42
CA ALA A 313 4.47 -13.17 6.65
C ALA A 313 3.41 -12.54 5.73
N ASP A 314 3.17 -13.11 4.55
CA ASP A 314 2.15 -12.69 3.60
C ASP A 314 0.75 -13.27 3.90
N GLY A 315 0.61 -14.01 5.02
CA GLY A 315 -0.63 -14.66 5.42
C GLY A 315 -0.86 -16.02 4.75
N SER A 316 0.03 -16.48 3.87
CA SER A 316 -0.07 -17.82 3.30
C SER A 316 0.26 -18.91 4.32
N ILE A 317 -0.24 -20.13 4.09
CA ILE A 317 -0.02 -21.29 4.97
C ILE A 317 0.46 -22.45 4.11
N CYS A 318 1.68 -22.92 4.37
CA CYS A 318 2.23 -24.10 3.72
C CYS A 318 1.84 -25.36 4.50
N PRO A 319 1.09 -26.27 3.89
CA PRO A 319 0.83 -27.60 4.47
C PRO A 319 2.13 -28.32 4.87
N ASN A 320 2.17 -28.89 6.05
CA ASN A 320 3.33 -29.65 6.56
C ASN A 320 3.60 -30.96 5.80
N ASP A 321 2.63 -31.41 5.02
CA ASP A 321 2.69 -32.60 4.17
C ASP A 321 3.10 -32.29 2.73
N MET A 322 3.42 -31.03 2.40
CA MET A 322 4.01 -30.69 1.10
C MET A 322 5.42 -31.26 0.98
N ALA A 323 5.77 -31.74 -0.21
CA ALA A 323 7.04 -32.38 -0.51
C ALA A 323 8.27 -31.46 -0.26
N SER A 324 8.05 -30.16 -0.31
CA SER A 324 9.04 -29.16 0.07
C SER A 324 8.35 -27.95 0.64
N ILE A 325 8.94 -27.39 1.67
CA ILE A 325 8.44 -26.24 2.41
C ILE A 325 9.37 -25.08 2.08
N PRO A 326 8.86 -23.99 1.45
CA PRO A 326 9.66 -22.80 1.21
C PRO A 326 10.19 -22.25 2.54
N GLY A 327 11.52 -22.00 2.63
CA GLY A 327 12.15 -21.50 3.86
C GLY A 327 11.97 -20.01 4.08
N ASP A 328 11.95 -19.24 2.99
CA ASP A 328 11.91 -17.79 3.04
C ASP A 328 10.49 -17.29 3.38
N GLY A 329 10.41 -16.28 4.26
CA GLY A 329 9.14 -15.66 4.65
C GLY A 329 8.32 -16.44 5.69
N CYS A 330 8.75 -17.63 6.12
CA CYS A 330 8.09 -18.37 7.19
C CYS A 330 8.34 -17.68 8.54
N VAL A 331 7.26 -17.28 9.21
CA VAL A 331 7.32 -16.55 10.49
C VAL A 331 6.82 -17.38 11.68
N GLY A 332 6.11 -18.47 11.43
CA GLY A 332 5.57 -19.28 12.50
C GLY A 332 5.10 -20.67 12.08
N VAL A 333 4.68 -21.44 13.07
CA VAL A 333 4.13 -22.80 12.91
C VAL A 333 2.80 -22.87 13.66
N ILE A 334 1.77 -23.46 13.04
CA ILE A 334 0.49 -23.70 13.70
C ILE A 334 0.70 -24.76 14.78
N PHE A 335 0.44 -24.40 16.03
CA PHE A 335 0.58 -25.33 17.18
C PHE A 335 -0.76 -25.80 17.73
N SER A 336 -1.86 -25.12 17.42
CA SER A 336 -3.21 -25.54 17.73
C SER A 336 -4.17 -25.10 16.63
N THR A 337 -5.10 -25.97 16.27
CA THR A 337 -6.23 -25.66 15.37
C THR A 337 -7.53 -25.44 16.15
N GLU A 338 -7.51 -25.63 17.47
CA GLU A 338 -8.61 -25.30 18.35
C GLU A 338 -8.44 -23.88 18.87
N THR A 339 -9.52 -23.12 18.88
CA THR A 339 -9.56 -21.73 19.35
C THR A 339 -10.62 -21.55 20.42
N SER A 340 -10.42 -20.60 21.31
CA SER A 340 -11.38 -20.31 22.38
C SER A 340 -12.70 -19.75 21.82
N VAL A 341 -13.77 -19.86 22.59
CA VAL A 341 -15.09 -19.29 22.23
C VAL A 341 -14.99 -17.78 22.08
N THR A 342 -14.18 -17.12 22.89
CA THR A 342 -13.95 -15.68 22.82
C THR A 342 -13.22 -15.28 21.54
N ASP A 343 -12.20 -16.05 21.17
CA ASP A 343 -11.45 -15.81 19.92
C ASP A 343 -12.35 -16.00 18.69
N GLN A 344 -13.14 -17.07 18.67
CA GLN A 344 -14.12 -17.32 17.61
C GLN A 344 -15.14 -16.17 17.47
N ALA A 345 -15.63 -15.64 18.60
CA ALA A 345 -16.55 -14.50 18.60
C ALA A 345 -15.92 -13.20 18.06
N ASN A 346 -14.59 -13.14 18.03
CA ASN A 346 -13.82 -12.01 17.50
C ASN A 346 -13.14 -12.32 16.15
N ASN A 347 -13.60 -13.37 15.45
CA ASN A 347 -13.10 -13.84 14.15
C ASN A 347 -11.66 -14.40 14.17
N TRP A 348 -11.14 -14.75 15.32
CA TRP A 348 -9.87 -15.48 15.47
C TRP A 348 -10.16 -16.98 15.60
N SER A 349 -10.61 -17.58 14.52
CA SER A 349 -11.28 -18.90 14.57
C SER A 349 -10.51 -20.05 13.95
N HIS A 350 -9.25 -19.80 13.45
CA HIS A 350 -8.62 -20.78 12.58
C HIS A 350 -7.41 -21.49 13.22
N GLY A 351 -6.93 -21.04 14.36
CA GLY A 351 -5.82 -21.65 15.07
C GLY A 351 -4.85 -20.64 15.67
N TYR A 352 -3.86 -21.17 16.37
CA TYR A 352 -2.79 -20.39 16.99
C TYR A 352 -1.44 -20.71 16.35
N VAL A 353 -0.63 -19.66 16.15
CA VAL A 353 0.70 -19.75 15.56
C VAL A 353 1.76 -19.42 16.60
N ILE A 354 2.82 -20.23 16.68
CA ILE A 354 4.03 -19.92 17.44
C ILE A 354 5.09 -19.36 16.51
N ALA A 355 5.65 -18.20 16.84
CA ALA A 355 6.70 -17.59 16.05
C ALA A 355 7.99 -18.42 16.08
N LEU A 356 8.66 -18.56 14.93
CA LEU A 356 9.93 -19.28 14.79
C LEU A 356 11.13 -18.50 15.31
N ASN A 357 11.07 -17.17 15.21
CA ASN A 357 12.15 -16.29 15.62
C ASN A 357 11.66 -15.33 16.69
N ASN A 358 12.48 -15.10 17.70
CA ASN A 358 12.31 -13.94 18.55
C ASN A 358 12.56 -12.67 17.73
N THR A 359 11.93 -11.58 18.09
CA THR A 359 11.98 -10.27 17.43
C THR A 359 13.39 -9.62 17.31
N GLY A 360 14.46 -10.41 17.39
CA GLY A 360 15.84 -9.95 17.28
C GLY A 360 16.42 -9.26 18.51
N VAL A 361 15.60 -9.04 19.54
CA VAL A 361 16.04 -8.44 20.80
C VAL A 361 16.19 -9.56 21.85
N SER A 362 17.43 -9.93 22.15
CA SER A 362 17.71 -10.87 23.23
C SER A 362 17.48 -10.21 24.59
N ASN A 363 16.85 -10.94 25.52
CA ASN A 363 16.60 -10.52 26.90
C ASN A 363 15.58 -9.38 27.11
N ILE A 364 14.55 -9.29 26.27
CA ILE A 364 13.43 -8.41 26.55
C ILE A 364 12.72 -8.93 27.80
N LYS A 365 12.55 -8.06 28.78
CA LYS A 365 11.76 -8.40 29.97
C LYS A 365 10.29 -8.45 29.57
N TRP A 366 9.60 -9.47 29.99
CA TRP A 366 8.16 -9.58 29.88
C TRP A 366 7.45 -8.42 30.60
N LYS A 367 7.93 -8.07 31.78
CA LYS A 367 7.40 -7.02 32.65
C LYS A 367 8.53 -6.34 33.43
N ASN A 368 8.53 -5.03 33.46
CA ASN A 368 9.57 -4.26 34.16
C ASN A 368 9.30 -4.05 35.65
N VAL A 369 8.07 -4.17 36.09
CA VAL A 369 7.66 -3.86 37.47
C VAL A 369 7.22 -5.13 38.22
N ALA A 370 7.95 -5.46 39.25
CA ALA A 370 7.68 -6.65 40.08
C ALA A 370 6.41 -6.55 40.96
N THR A 371 5.73 -5.40 40.97
CA THR A 371 4.66 -5.08 41.93
C THR A 371 3.40 -4.46 41.30
N ALA A 372 3.32 -4.30 39.99
CA ALA A 372 2.06 -3.88 39.38
C ALA A 372 1.15 -5.11 39.26
N ASP A 373 0.15 -5.14 40.08
CA ASP A 373 -0.97 -6.07 39.99
C ASP A 373 -1.86 -5.56 38.85
N ASP A 374 -1.51 -5.97 37.64
CA ASP A 374 -2.31 -5.69 36.43
C ASP A 374 -3.42 -6.75 36.27
N GLY A 375 -3.62 -7.60 37.27
CA GLY A 375 -4.60 -8.69 37.26
C GLY A 375 -4.25 -9.75 36.20
N TYR A 376 -3.01 -9.78 35.74
CA TYR A 376 -2.55 -10.64 34.66
C TYR A 376 -1.22 -11.30 35.01
N ASP A 377 -1.23 -12.14 36.01
CA ASP A 377 -0.06 -12.95 36.32
C ASP A 377 -0.23 -14.36 35.76
N ILE A 378 0.29 -14.57 34.55
CA ILE A 378 0.35 -15.90 33.93
C ILE A 378 1.11 -16.87 34.83
N PHE A 379 2.00 -16.38 35.69
CA PHE A 379 2.81 -17.18 36.59
C PHE A 379 2.07 -17.65 37.84
N ASP A 380 0.97 -17.03 38.21
CA ASP A 380 0.08 -17.57 39.25
C ASP A 380 -0.64 -18.85 38.81
N ILE A 381 -0.60 -19.15 37.51
CA ILE A 381 -1.17 -20.36 36.92
C ILE A 381 -0.19 -21.54 37.03
N VAL A 382 1.13 -21.26 37.02
CA VAL A 382 2.16 -22.30 37.10
C VAL A 382 2.68 -22.42 38.54
N THR A 383 2.13 -23.34 39.28
CA THR A 383 2.63 -23.66 40.64
C THR A 383 3.90 -24.50 40.57
N THR A 384 4.77 -24.35 41.58
CA THR A 384 6.00 -25.14 41.73
C THR A 384 5.73 -26.55 42.24
N ASP A 385 4.49 -26.89 42.58
CA ASP A 385 4.09 -28.18 43.09
C ASP A 385 3.80 -29.19 41.98
N ASN A 386 4.43 -30.32 42.00
CA ASN A 386 4.31 -31.35 40.97
C ASN A 386 2.89 -31.91 40.81
N ASP A 387 2.15 -32.00 41.93
CA ASP A 387 0.77 -32.51 41.94
C ASP A 387 -0.23 -31.49 41.35
N ALA A 388 0.14 -30.22 41.32
CA ALA A 388 -0.65 -29.13 40.73
C ALA A 388 -0.31 -28.86 39.26
N LYS A 389 0.75 -29.46 38.68
CA LYS A 389 1.17 -29.20 37.30
C LYS A 389 0.12 -29.58 36.27
N ASP A 390 -0.54 -30.73 36.44
CA ASP A 390 -1.57 -31.17 35.52
C ASP A 390 -2.80 -30.25 35.59
N ALA A 391 -3.18 -29.84 36.82
CA ALA A 391 -4.27 -28.86 37.00
C ALA A 391 -3.90 -27.45 36.51
N SER A 392 -2.63 -27.06 36.64
CA SER A 392 -2.12 -25.78 36.15
C SER A 392 -2.03 -25.78 34.63
N PHE A 393 -1.63 -26.89 34.02
CA PHE A 393 -1.60 -27.04 32.56
C PHE A 393 -3.00 -27.01 31.99
N GLN A 394 -3.98 -27.65 32.64
CA GLN A 394 -5.39 -27.55 32.21
C GLN A 394 -5.92 -26.13 32.36
N LYS A 395 -5.57 -25.41 33.42
CA LYS A 395 -5.90 -23.98 33.57
C LYS A 395 -5.27 -23.12 32.46
N LEU A 396 -4.03 -23.40 32.06
CA LEU A 396 -3.36 -22.73 31.00
C LEU A 396 -4.11 -22.95 29.66
N ILE A 397 -4.53 -24.19 29.39
CA ILE A 397 -5.36 -24.52 28.22
C ILE A 397 -6.71 -23.81 28.26
N ASP A 398 -7.35 -23.81 29.45
CA ASP A 398 -8.65 -23.15 29.67
C ASP A 398 -8.56 -21.61 29.55
N HIS A 399 -7.35 -21.06 29.71
CA HIS A 399 -7.06 -19.62 29.56
C HIS A 399 -6.39 -19.24 28.22
N LEU A 400 -6.25 -20.16 27.29
CA LEU A 400 -5.87 -19.86 25.92
C LEU A 400 -6.99 -19.05 25.25
N ASP A 401 -7.02 -17.76 25.56
CA ASP A 401 -7.88 -16.74 25.01
C ASP A 401 -6.97 -15.67 24.43
N GLY A 402 -6.53 -15.90 23.21
CA GLY A 402 -5.56 -15.04 22.51
C GLY A 402 -6.06 -13.62 22.35
N TYR A 403 -7.34 -13.47 22.03
CA TYR A 403 -7.94 -12.14 21.84
C TYR A 403 -7.97 -11.33 23.14
N THR A 404 -8.59 -11.87 24.21
CA THR A 404 -8.71 -11.14 25.47
C THR A 404 -7.34 -10.90 26.10
N SER A 405 -6.44 -11.88 26.01
CA SER A 405 -5.07 -11.77 26.53
C SER A 405 -4.29 -10.70 25.79
N SER A 406 -4.31 -10.71 24.47
CA SER A 406 -3.62 -9.71 23.64
C SER A 406 -4.18 -8.31 23.86
N ARG A 407 -5.52 -8.17 23.92
CA ARG A 407 -6.18 -6.89 24.20
C ARG A 407 -5.79 -6.33 25.55
N LYS A 408 -5.82 -7.13 26.60
CA LYS A 408 -5.42 -6.67 27.95
C LYS A 408 -3.96 -6.21 27.98
N ILE A 409 -3.08 -6.92 27.29
CA ILE A 409 -1.67 -6.54 27.20
C ILE A 409 -1.53 -5.25 26.43
N THR A 410 -2.13 -5.12 25.25
CA THR A 410 -2.03 -3.91 24.41
C THR A 410 -2.70 -2.70 25.04
N ASP A 411 -3.84 -2.86 25.70
CA ASP A 411 -4.57 -1.77 26.34
C ASP A 411 -3.88 -1.22 27.59
N ASN A 412 -3.06 -2.05 28.26
CA ASN A 412 -2.35 -1.69 29.50
C ASN A 412 -0.82 -1.66 29.36
N SER A 413 -0.30 -1.93 28.15
CA SER A 413 1.14 -1.98 27.92
C SER A 413 1.67 -0.62 27.45
N ASP A 414 2.81 -0.25 27.99
CA ASP A 414 3.66 0.79 27.47
C ASP A 414 5.10 0.27 27.40
N GLU A 415 5.98 1.02 26.73
CA GLU A 415 7.39 0.65 26.56
C GLU A 415 8.11 0.47 27.90
N ILE A 416 7.62 1.08 28.98
CA ILE A 416 8.21 1.03 30.31
C ILE A 416 7.73 -0.21 31.06
N THR A 417 6.43 -0.52 31.00
CA THR A 417 5.83 -1.61 31.79
C THR A 417 5.89 -2.97 31.08
N HIS A 418 5.68 -2.99 29.77
CA HIS A 418 5.67 -4.22 28.95
C HIS A 418 6.49 -4.07 27.66
N PRO A 419 7.81 -3.90 27.75
CA PRO A 419 8.65 -3.58 26.60
C PRO A 419 8.61 -4.64 25.50
N ALA A 420 8.33 -5.91 25.81
CA ALA A 420 8.24 -6.96 24.82
C ALA A 420 7.04 -6.84 23.87
N PHE A 421 6.03 -6.04 24.21
CA PHE A 421 4.83 -5.83 23.40
C PHE A 421 4.83 -4.48 22.64
N CYS A 422 5.78 -3.60 22.95
CA CYS A 422 5.90 -2.29 22.34
C CYS A 422 6.99 -2.21 21.25
N THR A 423 7.65 -3.33 20.95
CA THR A 423 8.72 -3.40 19.93
C THR A 423 8.23 -3.85 18.53
N TYR A 424 6.93 -3.71 18.24
CA TYR A 424 6.32 -4.07 16.95
C TYR A 424 5.81 -2.86 16.19
#